data_966d29d35db8886d7f851a5fd7df067f
#
_entry.id   966d29d35db8886d7f851a5fd7df067f
#
_cell.length_a   1.000
_cell.length_b   1.000
_cell.length_c   1.000
_cell.angle_alpha   90.00
_cell.angle_beta   90.00
_cell.angle_gamma   90.00
#
_symmetry.space_group_name_H-M   'P 1'
#
loop_
_entity.id
_entity.type
_entity.pdbx_description
1 polymer ?
#
loop_
_entity_poly.entity_id
_entity_poly.type
_entity_poly.pdbx_seq_one_letter_code
_entity_poly.pdbx_strand_id
1 'polypeptide(L)'
;MNVQKLTVLLEALRCGSITKAAEEMGYTQSGLTYAINSLENELGFPLLIRDTGGIHLSKEGREMLPGIEEMVACERRLVEKAKAILNRRGRVLSVCAYPSVSSTLLPGILADFNRDEPDVKVNIMVGSRDELINWLLDGTADFAIGGQVKLAGFDWMPLLRDPELAILPEDFPTEGMEAFPMEDFHKHPFIRPVYWADEAEMERQIEAYGIEPQFIVESPDNAPVIVMVEQGIGVSAIPKLTIPSYAVKIKTLPLEPPCGRVLGVNYRQGCMDDPCATRFLKHLKSYGRENL
;
A
#
# COMPACT_ATOMS: atom_id res chain seq x y z
N MET A 1 29.71 -14.53 2.90
CA MET A 1 28.38 -14.16 2.33
C MET A 1 28.37 -12.66 2.02
N ASN A 2 27.88 -12.23 0.84
CA ASN A 2 27.86 -10.83 0.41
C ASN A 2 26.41 -10.45 0.06
N VAL A 3 25.94 -9.30 0.54
CA VAL A 3 24.56 -8.83 0.31
C VAL A 3 24.23 -8.71 -1.18
N GLN A 4 25.20 -8.33 -2.01
CA GLN A 4 25.02 -8.29 -3.46
C GLN A 4 24.61 -9.65 -4.06
N LYS A 5 25.14 -10.78 -3.54
CA LYS A 5 24.72 -12.12 -3.99
C LYS A 5 23.28 -12.43 -3.54
N LEU A 6 22.87 -11.93 -2.37
CA LEU A 6 21.49 -12.05 -1.87
C LEU A 6 20.52 -11.24 -2.73
N THR A 7 20.89 -10.02 -3.11
CA THR A 7 20.10 -9.18 -4.03
C THR A 7 19.93 -9.85 -5.39
N VAL A 8 21.00 -10.45 -5.94
CA VAL A 8 20.94 -11.22 -7.20
C VAL A 8 19.97 -12.41 -7.08
N LEU A 9 19.98 -13.12 -5.96
CA LEU A 9 19.06 -14.23 -5.70
C LEU A 9 17.59 -13.75 -5.70
N LEU A 10 17.28 -12.68 -4.96
CA LEU A 10 15.94 -12.14 -4.89
C LEU A 10 15.45 -11.66 -6.25
N GLU A 11 16.31 -11.02 -7.03
CA GLU A 11 15.97 -10.55 -8.36
C GLU A 11 15.73 -11.70 -9.35
N ALA A 12 16.52 -12.76 -9.26
CA ALA A 12 16.31 -13.98 -10.05
C ALA A 12 14.94 -14.62 -9.73
N LEU A 13 14.55 -14.66 -8.45
CA LEU A 13 13.24 -15.14 -8.02
C LEU A 13 12.11 -14.26 -8.55
N ARG A 14 12.24 -12.94 -8.41
CA ARG A 14 11.25 -11.96 -8.90
C ARG A 14 10.99 -12.11 -10.40
N CYS A 15 12.05 -12.25 -11.18
CA CYS A 15 11.96 -12.41 -12.64
C CYS A 15 11.56 -13.84 -13.08
N GLY A 16 11.62 -14.84 -12.17
CA GLY A 16 11.42 -16.25 -12.52
C GLY A 16 12.46 -16.81 -13.48
N SER A 17 13.53 -16.05 -13.79
CA SER A 17 14.53 -16.36 -14.81
C SER A 17 15.85 -15.64 -14.53
N ILE A 18 16.97 -16.38 -14.52
CA ILE A 18 18.30 -15.79 -14.38
C ILE A 18 18.64 -14.87 -15.58
N THR A 19 18.21 -15.24 -16.78
CA THR A 19 18.47 -14.44 -17.98
C THR A 19 17.79 -13.08 -17.90
N LYS A 20 16.49 -13.05 -17.55
CA LYS A 20 15.76 -11.79 -17.38
C LYS A 20 16.34 -10.93 -16.26
N ALA A 21 16.67 -11.54 -15.11
CA ALA A 21 17.28 -10.82 -14.00
C ALA A 21 18.65 -10.22 -14.41
N ALA A 22 19.44 -10.95 -15.19
CA ALA A 22 20.73 -10.45 -15.70
C ALA A 22 20.54 -9.23 -16.59
N GLU A 23 19.58 -9.25 -17.51
CA GLU A 23 19.24 -8.12 -18.38
C GLU A 23 18.82 -6.90 -17.56
N GLU A 24 17.89 -7.06 -16.60
CA GLU A 24 17.39 -5.97 -15.76
C GLU A 24 18.47 -5.37 -14.85
N MET A 25 19.37 -6.20 -14.34
CA MET A 25 20.47 -5.75 -13.47
C MET A 25 21.72 -5.25 -14.24
N GLY A 26 21.75 -5.36 -15.57
CA GLY A 26 22.92 -4.99 -16.36
C GLY A 26 24.13 -5.93 -16.20
N TYR A 27 23.88 -7.20 -15.89
CA TYR A 27 24.89 -8.25 -15.73
C TYR A 27 24.84 -9.24 -16.87
N THR A 28 25.87 -10.09 -16.95
CA THR A 28 25.85 -11.28 -17.82
C THR A 28 25.12 -12.43 -17.10
N GLN A 29 24.42 -13.28 -17.85
CA GLN A 29 23.79 -14.48 -17.31
C GLN A 29 24.78 -15.38 -16.56
N SER A 30 25.99 -15.52 -17.07
CA SER A 30 27.07 -16.31 -16.43
C SER A 30 27.50 -15.68 -15.11
N GLY A 31 27.55 -14.35 -15.02
CA GLY A 31 27.86 -13.62 -13.78
C GLY A 31 26.82 -13.85 -12.68
N LEU A 32 25.52 -13.75 -13.03
CA LEU A 32 24.45 -14.04 -12.07
C LEU A 32 24.46 -15.52 -11.64
N THR A 33 24.62 -16.44 -12.58
CA THR A 33 24.72 -17.87 -12.27
C THR A 33 25.89 -18.16 -11.33
N TYR A 34 27.05 -17.54 -11.57
CA TYR A 34 28.20 -17.67 -10.69
C TYR A 34 27.93 -17.12 -9.28
N ALA A 35 27.28 -15.95 -9.18
CA ALA A 35 26.97 -15.33 -7.90
C ALA A 35 26.04 -16.21 -7.05
N ILE A 36 24.99 -16.78 -7.67
CA ILE A 36 24.05 -17.69 -7.00
C ILE A 36 24.75 -18.98 -6.58
N ASN A 37 25.46 -19.63 -7.47
CA ASN A 37 26.17 -20.87 -7.15
C ASN A 37 27.22 -20.64 -6.06
N SER A 38 27.91 -19.50 -6.08
CA SER A 38 28.88 -19.15 -5.03
C SER A 38 28.19 -18.94 -3.67
N LEU A 39 26.98 -18.38 -3.64
CA LEU A 39 26.19 -18.23 -2.42
C LEU A 39 25.75 -19.61 -1.87
N GLU A 40 25.24 -20.47 -2.74
CA GLU A 40 24.82 -21.84 -2.38
C GLU A 40 26.01 -22.69 -1.87
N ASN A 41 27.18 -22.56 -2.49
CA ASN A 41 28.39 -23.21 -2.02
C ASN A 41 28.85 -22.71 -0.64
N GLU A 42 28.73 -21.41 -0.38
CA GLU A 42 29.04 -20.85 0.95
C GLU A 42 28.07 -21.33 2.04
N LEU A 43 26.81 -21.59 1.70
CA LEU A 43 25.80 -22.09 2.61
C LEU A 43 25.78 -23.60 2.75
N GLY A 44 26.31 -24.31 1.75
CA GLY A 44 26.41 -25.77 1.73
C GLY A 44 25.16 -26.48 1.23
N PHE A 45 24.15 -25.75 0.73
CA PHE A 45 22.92 -26.30 0.17
C PHE A 45 22.35 -25.40 -0.94
N PRO A 46 21.53 -25.95 -1.87
CA PRO A 46 20.90 -25.15 -2.90
C PRO A 46 19.79 -24.28 -2.33
N LEU A 47 19.70 -23.04 -2.81
CA LEU A 47 18.61 -22.12 -2.53
C LEU A 47 17.54 -22.13 -3.63
N LEU A 48 17.95 -22.43 -4.87
CA LEU A 48 17.10 -22.48 -6.05
C LEU A 48 17.01 -23.88 -6.66
N ILE A 49 15.83 -24.20 -7.16
CA ILE A 49 15.56 -25.32 -8.04
C ILE A 49 15.27 -24.75 -9.43
N ARG A 50 15.86 -25.38 -10.47
CA ARG A 50 15.64 -25.02 -11.87
C ARG A 50 14.96 -26.19 -12.56
N ASP A 51 13.79 -25.94 -13.09
CA ASP A 51 13.03 -26.93 -13.85
C ASP A 51 12.40 -26.30 -15.11
N THR A 52 11.56 -27.06 -15.81
CA THR A 52 10.87 -26.59 -17.02
C THR A 52 9.90 -25.45 -16.77
N GLY A 53 9.49 -25.22 -15.51
CA GLY A 53 8.63 -24.11 -15.07
C GLY A 53 9.40 -22.84 -14.69
N GLY A 54 10.75 -22.86 -14.70
CA GLY A 54 11.58 -21.71 -14.37
C GLY A 54 12.44 -21.90 -13.13
N ILE A 55 12.51 -20.87 -12.29
CA ILE A 55 13.30 -20.86 -11.07
C ILE A 55 12.37 -20.79 -9.86
N HIS A 56 12.54 -21.71 -8.93
CA HIS A 56 11.78 -21.81 -7.69
C HIS A 56 12.71 -21.97 -6.50
N LEU A 57 12.27 -21.56 -5.31
CA LEU A 57 13.00 -21.82 -4.08
C LEU A 57 13.04 -23.31 -3.73
N SER A 58 14.19 -23.78 -3.29
CA SER A 58 14.31 -25.06 -2.60
C SER A 58 13.55 -25.04 -1.26
N LYS A 59 13.50 -26.16 -0.55
CA LYS A 59 12.96 -26.21 0.81
C LYS A 59 13.79 -25.31 1.74
N GLU A 60 15.08 -25.44 1.68
CA GLU A 60 16.06 -24.66 2.45
C GLU A 60 16.03 -23.19 2.06
N GLY A 61 15.85 -22.90 0.77
CA GLY A 61 15.67 -21.53 0.26
C GLY A 61 14.44 -20.83 0.84
N ARG A 62 13.32 -21.54 0.99
CA ARG A 62 12.11 -21.00 1.64
C ARG A 62 12.33 -20.68 3.12
N GLU A 63 13.05 -21.53 3.84
CA GLU A 63 13.41 -21.27 5.24
C GLU A 63 14.35 -20.08 5.40
N MET A 64 15.26 -19.89 4.45
CA MET A 64 16.25 -18.80 4.47
C MET A 64 15.70 -17.46 3.97
N LEU A 65 14.64 -17.48 3.16
CA LEU A 65 14.12 -16.28 2.47
C LEU A 65 13.86 -15.09 3.41
N PRO A 66 13.18 -15.24 4.56
CA PRO A 66 12.92 -14.09 5.44
C PRO A 66 14.20 -13.41 5.93
N GLY A 67 15.22 -14.18 6.29
CA GLY A 67 16.51 -13.66 6.74
C GLY A 67 17.30 -12.99 5.60
N ILE A 68 17.19 -13.51 4.37
CA ILE A 68 17.80 -12.92 3.18
C ILE A 68 17.17 -11.58 2.86
N GLU A 69 15.85 -11.48 2.88
CA GLU A 69 15.11 -10.24 2.66
C GLU A 69 15.45 -9.19 3.72
N GLU A 70 15.54 -9.60 4.99
CA GLU A 70 15.93 -8.71 6.08
C GLU A 70 17.35 -8.16 5.91
N MET A 71 18.30 -8.97 5.50
CA MET A 71 19.67 -8.53 5.26
C MET A 71 19.77 -7.52 4.11
N VAL A 72 19.09 -7.77 3.01
CA VAL A 72 19.03 -6.84 1.85
C VAL A 72 18.35 -5.54 2.24
N ALA A 73 17.24 -5.60 2.96
CA ALA A 73 16.57 -4.42 3.49
C ALA A 73 17.44 -3.63 4.47
N CYS A 74 18.23 -4.32 5.30
CA CYS A 74 19.18 -3.69 6.23
C CYS A 74 20.29 -2.93 5.50
N GLU A 75 20.87 -3.51 4.45
CA GLU A 75 21.88 -2.83 3.62
C GLU A 75 21.29 -1.56 2.97
N ARG A 76 20.12 -1.65 2.34
CA ARG A 76 19.45 -0.49 1.74
C ARG A 76 19.28 0.64 2.76
N ARG A 77 18.80 0.32 3.97
CA ARG A 77 18.66 1.30 5.05
C ARG A 77 19.98 1.96 5.44
N LEU A 78 21.06 1.18 5.49
CA LEU A 78 22.38 1.71 5.82
C LEU A 78 22.88 2.66 4.74
N VAL A 79 22.69 2.33 3.47
CA VAL A 79 23.06 3.18 2.32
C VAL A 79 22.24 4.47 2.34
N GLU A 80 20.94 4.42 2.57
CA GLU A 80 20.09 5.61 2.66
C GLU A 80 20.46 6.48 3.87
N LYS A 81 20.76 5.87 5.01
CA LYS A 81 21.28 6.62 6.19
C LYS A 81 22.61 7.30 5.90
N ALA A 82 23.51 6.67 5.16
CA ALA A 82 24.77 7.28 4.72
C ALA A 82 24.52 8.45 3.76
N LYS A 83 23.61 8.32 2.80
CA LYS A 83 23.18 9.42 1.92
C LYS A 83 22.59 10.59 2.72
N ALA A 84 21.73 10.31 3.70
CA ALA A 84 21.13 11.32 4.57
C ALA A 84 22.18 12.07 5.42
N ILE A 85 23.24 11.38 5.86
CA ILE A 85 24.37 12.01 6.59
C ILE A 85 25.16 12.93 5.65
N LEU A 86 25.37 12.52 4.40
CA LEU A 86 26.09 13.31 3.40
C LEU A 86 25.27 14.53 2.94
N ASN A 87 23.95 14.40 2.86
CA ASN A 87 23.01 15.43 2.41
C ASN A 87 22.50 16.32 3.58
N ARG A 88 23.32 16.65 4.55
CA ARG A 88 22.96 17.55 5.68
C ARG A 88 22.46 18.96 5.27
N ARG A 89 22.36 19.24 3.98
CA ARG A 89 21.77 20.47 3.39
C ARG A 89 20.54 20.12 2.52
N GLY A 90 19.47 19.68 3.12
CA GLY A 90 18.22 19.38 2.41
C GLY A 90 17.75 17.96 2.72
N ARG A 91 17.09 17.80 3.85
CA ARG A 91 16.53 16.50 4.22
C ARG A 91 15.37 16.17 3.30
N VAL A 92 15.37 14.96 2.79
CA VAL A 92 14.22 14.38 2.08
C VAL A 92 13.48 13.48 3.06
N LEU A 93 12.20 13.76 3.28
CA LEU A 93 11.28 12.92 4.00
C LEU A 93 10.48 12.10 2.97
N SER A 94 10.52 10.79 3.05
CA SER A 94 9.80 9.91 2.13
C SER A 94 8.50 9.42 2.75
N VAL A 95 7.37 9.76 2.13
CA VAL A 95 6.03 9.40 2.60
C VAL A 95 5.34 8.59 1.52
N CYS A 96 4.91 7.38 1.85
CA CYS A 96 4.05 6.62 0.94
C CYS A 96 2.61 6.60 1.44
N ALA A 97 1.66 6.59 0.53
CA ALA A 97 0.24 6.67 0.87
C ALA A 97 -0.64 5.98 -0.16
N TYR A 98 -1.85 5.62 0.25
CA TYR A 98 -2.90 5.21 -0.70
C TYR A 98 -3.27 6.35 -1.65
N PRO A 99 -3.73 6.05 -2.88
CA PRO A 99 -4.17 7.09 -3.84
C PRO A 99 -5.18 8.07 -3.23
N SER A 100 -6.18 7.57 -2.50
CA SER A 100 -7.19 8.39 -1.84
C SER A 100 -6.59 9.34 -0.79
N VAL A 101 -5.64 8.88 0.01
CA VAL A 101 -4.94 9.68 1.01
C VAL A 101 -4.06 10.74 0.36
N SER A 102 -3.32 10.36 -0.68
CA SER A 102 -2.40 11.26 -1.38
C SER A 102 -3.11 12.42 -2.08
N SER A 103 -4.35 12.21 -2.53
CA SER A 103 -5.15 13.23 -3.24
C SER A 103 -6.02 14.09 -2.33
N THR A 104 -6.33 13.63 -1.10
CA THR A 104 -7.27 14.31 -0.20
C THR A 104 -6.63 14.85 1.06
N LEU A 105 -5.98 14.00 1.84
CA LEU A 105 -5.45 14.36 3.17
C LEU A 105 -4.05 14.97 3.09
N LEU A 106 -3.18 14.33 2.33
CA LEU A 106 -1.77 14.67 2.31
C LEU A 106 -1.49 16.09 1.85
N PRO A 107 -2.21 16.66 0.86
CA PRO A 107 -1.96 18.04 0.43
C PRO A 107 -2.15 19.08 1.55
N GLY A 108 -3.19 18.95 2.38
CA GLY A 108 -3.41 19.85 3.51
C GLY A 108 -2.33 19.73 4.58
N ILE A 109 -1.99 18.50 4.95
CA ILE A 109 -0.94 18.22 5.93
C ILE A 109 0.42 18.77 5.46
N LEU A 110 0.73 18.59 4.18
CA LEU A 110 1.98 19.08 3.59
C LEU A 110 2.03 20.60 3.46
N ALA A 111 0.90 21.25 3.20
CA ALA A 111 0.84 22.70 3.16
C ALA A 111 1.21 23.32 4.53
N ASP A 112 0.73 22.72 5.62
CA ASP A 112 1.06 23.16 6.97
C ASP A 112 2.50 22.79 7.35
N PHE A 113 2.92 21.56 7.06
CA PHE A 113 4.30 21.12 7.33
C PHE A 113 5.33 21.95 6.58
N ASN A 114 5.11 22.23 5.29
CA ASN A 114 6.04 23.02 4.47
C ASN A 114 6.15 24.49 4.93
N ARG A 115 5.10 25.02 5.57
CA ARG A 115 5.15 26.37 6.17
C ARG A 115 6.11 26.42 7.36
N ASP A 116 6.13 25.35 8.17
CA ASP A 116 6.97 25.27 9.36
C ASP A 116 8.38 24.77 9.03
N GLU A 117 8.53 23.95 7.97
CA GLU A 117 9.77 23.29 7.56
C GLU A 117 10.06 23.51 6.07
N PRO A 118 10.27 24.75 5.60
CA PRO A 118 10.39 25.08 4.18
C PRO A 118 11.63 24.45 3.49
N ASP A 119 12.64 24.09 4.26
CA ASP A 119 13.88 23.48 3.76
C ASP A 119 13.80 21.95 3.64
N VAL A 120 12.70 21.34 4.08
CA VAL A 120 12.50 19.89 4.03
C VAL A 120 11.81 19.52 2.72
N LYS A 121 12.49 18.75 1.89
CA LYS A 121 11.87 18.16 0.70
C LYS A 121 11.07 16.92 1.10
N VAL A 122 9.79 16.87 0.71
CA VAL A 122 8.97 15.67 0.88
C VAL A 122 8.85 14.94 -0.45
N ASN A 123 9.20 13.67 -0.46
CA ASN A 123 8.99 12.75 -1.58
C ASN A 123 7.74 11.94 -1.31
N ILE A 124 6.76 11.95 -2.24
CA ILE A 124 5.52 11.22 -2.11
C ILE A 124 5.55 10.02 -3.05
N MET A 125 5.25 8.85 -2.53
CA MET A 125 5.05 7.63 -3.28
C MET A 125 3.61 7.18 -3.08
N VAL A 126 2.96 6.75 -4.16
CA VAL A 126 1.56 6.34 -4.15
C VAL A 126 1.49 4.89 -4.59
N GLY A 127 0.83 4.06 -3.80
CA GLY A 127 0.78 2.64 -4.09
C GLY A 127 -0.30 1.88 -3.35
N SER A 128 -0.34 0.59 -3.62
CA SER A 128 -1.16 -0.41 -2.93
C SER A 128 -0.63 -0.67 -1.52
N ARG A 129 -1.41 -1.42 -0.73
CA ARG A 129 -1.01 -1.83 0.62
C ARG A 129 0.34 -2.56 0.63
N ASP A 130 0.52 -3.52 -0.29
CA ASP A 130 1.75 -4.33 -0.34
C ASP A 130 2.97 -3.50 -0.72
N GLU A 131 2.79 -2.54 -1.64
CA GLU A 131 3.85 -1.59 -1.97
C GLU A 131 4.20 -0.69 -0.78
N LEU A 132 3.22 -0.18 -0.04
CA LEU A 132 3.45 0.61 1.17
C LEU A 132 4.23 -0.20 2.22
N ILE A 133 3.85 -1.47 2.44
CA ILE A 133 4.54 -2.38 3.35
C ILE A 133 5.98 -2.59 2.91
N ASN A 134 6.20 -2.88 1.64
CA ASN A 134 7.54 -3.11 1.10
C ASN A 134 8.44 -1.87 1.24
N TRP A 135 7.93 -0.67 0.91
CA TRP A 135 8.68 0.58 1.06
C TRP A 135 9.00 0.94 2.52
N LEU A 136 8.14 0.55 3.47
CA LEU A 136 8.46 0.66 4.89
C LEU A 136 9.53 -0.35 5.32
N LEU A 137 9.41 -1.61 4.88
CA LEU A 137 10.32 -2.69 5.25
C LEU A 137 11.74 -2.44 4.74
N ASP A 138 11.88 -2.02 3.49
CA ASP A 138 13.17 -1.76 2.88
C ASP A 138 13.75 -0.37 3.24
N GLY A 139 12.96 0.48 3.90
CA GLY A 139 13.37 1.82 4.33
C GLY A 139 13.36 2.86 3.21
N THR A 140 12.70 2.58 2.09
CA THR A 140 12.46 3.56 1.02
C THR A 140 11.48 4.64 1.47
N ALA A 141 10.50 4.29 2.34
CA ALA A 141 9.60 5.23 3.00
C ALA A 141 9.89 5.34 4.49
N ASP A 142 9.84 6.58 5.01
CA ASP A 142 9.87 6.87 6.45
C ASP A 142 8.50 6.65 7.08
N PHE A 143 7.44 6.98 6.34
CA PHE A 143 6.04 6.90 6.77
C PHE A 143 5.16 6.27 5.69
N ALA A 144 4.21 5.42 6.11
CA ALA A 144 3.16 4.91 5.24
C ALA A 144 1.79 5.26 5.80
N ILE A 145 1.00 6.01 5.01
CA ILE A 145 -0.34 6.46 5.41
C ILE A 145 -1.38 5.60 4.71
N GLY A 146 -2.05 4.75 5.49
CA GLY A 146 -3.00 3.75 5.01
C GLY A 146 -3.61 2.96 6.15
N GLY A 147 -4.01 1.72 5.91
CA GLY A 147 -4.46 0.77 6.93
C GLY A 147 -3.34 0.37 7.89
N GLN A 148 -3.73 -0.21 9.02
CA GLN A 148 -2.76 -0.70 10.00
C GLN A 148 -1.92 -1.85 9.43
N VAL A 149 -0.61 -1.73 9.56
CA VAL A 149 0.34 -2.80 9.25
C VAL A 149 0.83 -3.42 10.55
N LYS A 150 0.50 -4.71 10.77
CA LYS A 150 0.92 -5.45 11.96
C LYS A 150 2.28 -6.10 11.72
N LEU A 151 3.35 -5.33 11.84
CA LEU A 151 4.73 -5.79 11.68
C LEU A 151 5.55 -5.50 12.92
N ALA A 152 6.44 -6.44 13.28
CA ALA A 152 7.41 -6.24 14.35
C ALA A 152 8.36 -5.08 14.03
N GLY A 153 8.61 -4.20 14.98
CA GLY A 153 9.48 -3.04 14.81
C GLY A 153 8.82 -1.82 14.17
N PHE A 154 7.50 -1.86 13.95
CA PHE A 154 6.71 -0.73 13.46
C PHE A 154 5.61 -0.34 14.46
N ASP A 155 5.37 0.95 14.56
CA ASP A 155 4.25 1.53 15.29
C ASP A 155 3.19 2.03 14.31
N TRP A 156 1.97 2.13 14.80
CA TRP A 156 0.84 2.67 14.04
C TRP A 156 0.08 3.69 14.87
N MET A 157 -0.27 4.81 14.24
CA MET A 157 -1.07 5.85 14.85
C MET A 157 -2.31 6.12 13.99
N PRO A 158 -3.55 5.92 14.51
CA PRO A 158 -4.77 6.22 13.77
C PRO A 158 -4.90 7.72 13.51
N LEU A 159 -5.43 8.08 12.35
CA LEU A 159 -5.66 9.47 11.94
C LEU A 159 -7.14 9.79 11.76
N LEU A 160 -7.89 8.91 11.10
CA LEU A 160 -9.32 9.14 10.85
C LEU A 160 -10.05 7.83 10.50
N ARG A 161 -11.38 7.88 10.63
CA ARG A 161 -12.28 6.87 10.07
C ARG A 161 -12.78 7.35 8.70
N ASP A 162 -12.64 6.52 7.68
CA ASP A 162 -13.10 6.75 6.32
C ASP A 162 -14.30 5.83 6.06
N PRO A 163 -15.55 6.36 6.11
CA PRO A 163 -16.73 5.53 5.93
C PRO A 163 -16.86 5.05 4.49
N GLU A 164 -17.39 3.84 4.32
CA GLU A 164 -17.91 3.38 3.05
C GLU A 164 -19.24 4.06 2.76
N LEU A 165 -19.42 4.51 1.52
CA LEU A 165 -20.66 5.07 1.03
C LEU A 165 -21.17 4.24 -0.13
N ALA A 166 -22.49 4.01 -0.17
CA ALA A 166 -23.14 3.59 -1.40
C ALA A 166 -22.97 4.68 -2.44
N ILE A 167 -22.57 4.32 -3.66
CA ILE A 167 -22.54 5.17 -4.83
C ILE A 167 -23.56 4.67 -5.83
N LEU A 168 -24.41 5.58 -6.28
CA LEU A 168 -25.62 5.31 -7.04
C LEU A 168 -25.66 6.21 -8.27
N PRO A 169 -26.23 5.78 -9.41
CA PRO A 169 -26.47 6.67 -10.54
C PRO A 169 -27.25 7.93 -10.17
N GLU A 170 -27.08 9.01 -10.95
CA GLU A 170 -27.73 10.30 -10.68
C GLU A 170 -29.27 10.22 -10.64
N ASP A 171 -29.87 9.35 -11.45
CA ASP A 171 -31.30 9.12 -11.55
C ASP A 171 -31.85 8.07 -10.57
N PHE A 172 -30.98 7.47 -9.72
CA PHE A 172 -31.43 6.48 -8.75
C PHE A 172 -32.43 7.10 -7.75
N PRO A 173 -33.58 6.44 -7.48
CA PRO A 173 -34.59 6.95 -6.55
C PRO A 173 -34.06 6.91 -5.10
N THR A 174 -33.83 8.07 -4.51
CA THR A 174 -33.33 8.21 -3.13
C THR A 174 -34.26 9.01 -2.23
N GLU A 175 -35.48 9.33 -2.69
CA GLU A 175 -36.44 10.12 -1.93
C GLU A 175 -36.80 9.42 -0.61
N GLY A 176 -36.58 10.11 0.51
CA GLY A 176 -36.84 9.58 1.85
C GLY A 176 -35.79 8.61 2.40
N MET A 177 -34.68 8.35 1.68
CA MET A 177 -33.60 7.53 2.16
C MET A 177 -32.57 8.37 2.93
N GLU A 178 -32.35 8.06 4.21
CA GLU A 178 -31.25 8.62 5.01
C GLU A 178 -29.96 7.80 4.89
N ALA A 179 -30.10 6.50 4.61
CA ALA A 179 -29.00 5.55 4.37
C ALA A 179 -29.43 4.52 3.34
N PHE A 180 -28.46 3.87 2.72
CA PHE A 180 -28.68 2.76 1.79
C PHE A 180 -28.58 1.44 2.55
N PRO A 181 -29.66 0.62 2.62
CA PRO A 181 -29.61 -0.68 3.24
C PRO A 181 -28.62 -1.59 2.50
N MET A 182 -27.64 -2.14 3.18
CA MET A 182 -26.62 -2.99 2.55
C MET A 182 -27.26 -4.24 1.90
N GLU A 183 -28.34 -4.75 2.49
CA GLU A 183 -29.12 -5.86 1.92
C GLU A 183 -29.70 -5.53 0.53
N ASP A 184 -29.92 -4.25 0.21
CA ASP A 184 -30.49 -3.86 -1.08
C ASP A 184 -29.51 -4.00 -2.25
N PHE A 185 -28.22 -4.24 -1.99
CA PHE A 185 -27.27 -4.53 -3.07
C PHE A 185 -27.63 -5.77 -3.88
N HIS A 186 -28.36 -6.76 -3.32
CA HIS A 186 -28.84 -7.91 -4.10
C HIS A 186 -29.93 -7.57 -5.12
N LYS A 187 -30.60 -6.41 -4.99
CA LYS A 187 -31.69 -5.95 -5.86
C LYS A 187 -31.17 -5.24 -7.12
N HIS A 188 -29.89 -4.93 -7.17
CA HIS A 188 -29.29 -4.09 -8.20
C HIS A 188 -28.04 -4.76 -8.80
N PRO A 189 -27.74 -4.50 -10.10
CA PRO A 189 -26.42 -4.84 -10.64
C PRO A 189 -25.32 -4.19 -9.80
N PHE A 190 -24.37 -4.97 -9.29
CA PHE A 190 -23.34 -4.48 -8.38
C PHE A 190 -21.97 -4.51 -9.06
N ILE A 191 -21.28 -3.37 -9.02
CA ILE A 191 -19.90 -3.22 -9.48
C ILE A 191 -19.01 -3.40 -8.25
N ARG A 192 -18.22 -4.46 -8.24
CA ARG A 192 -17.38 -4.82 -7.10
C ARG A 192 -16.01 -4.13 -7.17
N PRO A 193 -15.69 -3.24 -6.23
CA PRO A 193 -14.30 -2.86 -6.03
C PRO A 193 -13.55 -4.01 -5.38
N VAL A 194 -12.38 -4.36 -5.93
CA VAL A 194 -11.51 -5.39 -5.34
C VAL A 194 -10.64 -4.75 -4.29
N TYR A 195 -10.96 -4.98 -3.02
CA TYR A 195 -10.18 -4.50 -1.89
C TYR A 195 -9.06 -5.49 -1.54
N TRP A 196 -8.00 -4.95 -0.94
CA TRP A 196 -6.97 -5.76 -0.31
C TRP A 196 -7.54 -6.40 0.95
N ALA A 197 -7.22 -7.68 1.19
CA ALA A 197 -7.89 -8.57 2.14
C ALA A 197 -8.11 -8.03 3.58
N ASP A 198 -7.28 -7.09 4.06
CA ASP A 198 -7.41 -6.55 5.42
C ASP A 198 -8.29 -5.27 5.51
N GLU A 199 -8.71 -4.71 4.39
CA GLU A 199 -9.53 -3.49 4.32
C GLU A 199 -11.00 -3.77 3.97
N ALA A 200 -11.31 -5.03 3.72
CA ALA A 200 -12.63 -5.49 3.29
C ALA A 200 -13.63 -5.59 4.45
N GLU A 201 -13.85 -4.52 5.23
CA GLU A 201 -14.90 -4.52 6.26
C GLU A 201 -16.27 -4.74 5.61
N MET A 202 -16.52 -4.12 4.46
CA MET A 202 -17.73 -4.31 3.70
C MET A 202 -17.92 -5.76 3.23
N GLU A 203 -16.88 -6.42 2.70
CA GLU A 203 -16.97 -7.82 2.30
C GLU A 203 -17.29 -8.74 3.48
N ARG A 204 -16.66 -8.50 4.63
CA ARG A 204 -16.98 -9.24 5.86
C ARG A 204 -18.42 -9.03 6.32
N GLN A 205 -18.96 -7.82 6.16
CA GLN A 205 -20.35 -7.54 6.49
C GLN A 205 -21.31 -8.18 5.50
N ILE A 206 -21.04 -8.06 4.19
CA ILE A 206 -21.81 -8.74 3.15
C ILE A 206 -21.91 -10.24 3.44
N GLU A 207 -20.78 -10.89 3.76
CA GLU A 207 -20.73 -12.30 4.12
C GLU A 207 -21.48 -12.59 5.44
N ALA A 208 -21.26 -11.79 6.48
CA ALA A 208 -21.89 -11.97 7.80
C ALA A 208 -23.43 -11.82 7.75
N TYR A 209 -23.93 -10.95 6.87
CA TYR A 209 -25.39 -10.77 6.66
C TYR A 209 -25.98 -11.69 5.59
N GLY A 210 -25.15 -12.55 4.97
CA GLY A 210 -25.62 -13.47 3.92
C GLY A 210 -26.13 -12.75 2.66
N ILE A 211 -25.59 -11.57 2.37
CA ILE A 211 -25.97 -10.77 1.20
C ILE A 211 -25.24 -11.34 -0.02
N GLU A 212 -25.97 -11.62 -1.08
CA GLU A 212 -25.44 -12.13 -2.35
C GLU A 212 -25.64 -11.09 -3.47
N PRO A 213 -24.75 -10.09 -3.61
CA PRO A 213 -24.86 -9.09 -4.67
C PRO A 213 -24.69 -9.72 -6.06
N GLN A 214 -25.42 -9.21 -7.04
CA GLN A 214 -25.23 -9.62 -8.44
C GLN A 214 -23.99 -8.92 -9.01
N PHE A 215 -22.82 -9.49 -8.81
CA PHE A 215 -21.57 -8.96 -9.36
C PHE A 215 -21.57 -9.02 -10.88
N ILE A 216 -21.53 -7.86 -11.54
CA ILE A 216 -21.50 -7.75 -13.00
C ILE A 216 -20.12 -7.31 -13.51
N VAL A 217 -19.35 -6.58 -12.68
CA VAL A 217 -17.99 -6.11 -12.98
C VAL A 217 -17.17 -6.12 -11.70
N GLU A 218 -15.91 -6.47 -11.81
CA GLU A 218 -14.91 -6.32 -10.75
C GLU A 218 -13.81 -5.38 -11.22
N SER A 219 -13.36 -4.48 -10.35
CA SER A 219 -12.29 -3.53 -10.66
C SER A 219 -11.32 -3.37 -9.49
N PRO A 220 -10.01 -3.45 -9.71
CA PRO A 220 -9.02 -3.20 -8.69
C PRO A 220 -8.81 -1.71 -8.37
N ASP A 221 -9.46 -0.81 -9.12
CA ASP A 221 -9.37 0.64 -8.96
C ASP A 221 -10.77 1.24 -8.82
N ASN A 222 -10.92 2.15 -7.86
CA ASN A 222 -12.18 2.83 -7.58
C ASN A 222 -12.56 3.87 -8.64
N ALA A 223 -11.60 4.45 -9.35
CA ALA A 223 -11.91 5.47 -10.36
C ALA A 223 -12.76 4.91 -11.52
N PRO A 224 -12.45 3.74 -12.13
CA PRO A 224 -13.35 3.10 -13.08
C PRO A 224 -14.71 2.73 -12.49
N VAL A 225 -14.77 2.32 -11.20
CA VAL A 225 -16.04 2.00 -10.53
C VAL A 225 -16.96 3.20 -10.50
N ILE A 226 -16.45 4.38 -10.10
CA ILE A 226 -17.21 5.63 -10.08
C ILE A 226 -17.77 5.95 -11.46
N VAL A 227 -16.93 5.87 -12.50
CA VAL A 227 -17.36 6.16 -13.88
C VAL A 227 -18.43 5.17 -14.35
N MET A 228 -18.31 3.89 -14.02
CA MET A 228 -19.32 2.88 -14.37
C MET A 228 -20.66 3.15 -13.69
N VAL A 229 -20.64 3.55 -12.42
CA VAL A 229 -21.86 3.97 -11.71
C VAL A 229 -22.46 5.23 -12.35
N GLU A 230 -21.65 6.23 -12.71
CA GLU A 230 -22.06 7.44 -13.42
C GLU A 230 -22.75 7.12 -14.75
N GLN A 231 -22.32 6.06 -15.45
CA GLN A 231 -22.94 5.58 -16.70
C GLN A 231 -24.17 4.70 -16.48
N GLY A 232 -24.62 4.52 -15.24
CA GLY A 232 -25.82 3.73 -14.92
C GLY A 232 -25.62 2.21 -15.09
N ILE A 233 -24.38 1.71 -15.15
CA ILE A 233 -24.10 0.26 -15.29
C ILE A 233 -24.57 -0.51 -14.05
N GLY A 234 -24.50 0.10 -12.87
CA GLY A 234 -24.90 -0.51 -11.61
C GLY A 234 -24.66 0.40 -10.42
N VAL A 235 -24.77 -0.17 -9.24
CA VAL A 235 -24.47 0.48 -7.96
C VAL A 235 -23.16 -0.08 -7.40
N SER A 236 -22.56 0.64 -6.43
CA SER A 236 -21.37 0.15 -5.74
C SER A 236 -21.27 0.73 -4.33
N ALA A 237 -20.26 0.33 -3.58
CA ALA A 237 -19.85 0.99 -2.35
C ALA A 237 -18.33 1.20 -2.36
N ILE A 238 -17.91 2.40 -1.97
CA ILE A 238 -16.48 2.77 -1.92
C ILE A 238 -16.19 3.69 -0.73
N PRO A 239 -14.95 3.74 -0.24
CA PRO A 239 -14.56 4.66 0.82
C PRO A 239 -14.79 6.12 0.39
N LYS A 240 -15.30 6.95 1.28
CA LYS A 240 -15.62 8.36 1.03
C LYS A 240 -14.44 9.14 0.44
N LEU A 241 -13.24 8.90 0.94
CA LEU A 241 -12.03 9.60 0.47
C LEU A 241 -11.62 9.23 -0.96
N THR A 242 -12.18 8.17 -1.55
CA THR A 242 -11.93 7.84 -2.96
C THR A 242 -12.83 8.60 -3.93
N ILE A 243 -13.90 9.22 -3.42
CA ILE A 243 -14.83 10.03 -4.23
C ILE A 243 -14.15 11.36 -4.52
N PRO A 244 -13.93 11.71 -5.80
CA PRO A 244 -13.29 12.97 -6.15
C PRO A 244 -14.16 14.17 -5.72
N SER A 245 -13.49 15.28 -5.35
CA SER A 245 -14.15 16.53 -5.00
C SER A 245 -14.70 17.32 -6.20
N TYR A 246 -14.28 16.96 -7.42
CA TYR A 246 -14.84 17.53 -8.65
C TYR A 246 -16.15 16.83 -9.03
N ALA A 247 -17.02 17.55 -9.72
CA ALA A 247 -18.35 17.09 -10.04
C ALA A 247 -18.36 15.73 -10.75
N VAL A 248 -18.90 14.72 -10.07
CA VAL A 248 -19.28 13.43 -10.64
C VAL A 248 -20.80 13.32 -10.55
N LYS A 249 -21.43 12.74 -11.56
CA LYS A 249 -22.88 12.57 -11.63
C LYS A 249 -23.33 11.29 -10.94
N ILE A 250 -23.07 11.22 -9.63
CA ILE A 250 -23.50 10.14 -8.76
C ILE A 250 -24.19 10.67 -7.52
N LYS A 251 -25.06 9.87 -6.94
CA LYS A 251 -25.59 10.08 -5.59
C LYS A 251 -24.79 9.23 -4.60
N THR A 252 -24.65 9.72 -3.38
CA THR A 252 -23.99 8.99 -2.30
C THR A 252 -24.89 8.93 -1.08
N LEU A 253 -24.95 7.76 -0.44
CA LEU A 253 -25.66 7.57 0.81
C LEU A 253 -24.76 6.80 1.80
N PRO A 254 -24.86 7.09 3.11
CA PRO A 254 -24.29 6.21 4.13
C PRO A 254 -24.84 4.80 3.98
N LEU A 255 -24.06 3.79 4.36
CA LEU A 255 -24.52 2.41 4.41
C LEU A 255 -25.22 2.10 5.74
N GLU A 256 -26.22 1.24 5.70
CA GLU A 256 -26.86 0.66 6.88
C GLU A 256 -26.81 -0.89 6.78
N PRO A 257 -26.09 -1.58 7.70
CA PRO A 257 -25.29 -1.02 8.80
C PRO A 257 -24.06 -0.25 8.31
N PRO A 258 -23.58 0.75 9.11
CA PRO A 258 -22.42 1.53 8.71
C PRO A 258 -21.14 0.70 8.74
N CYS A 259 -20.33 0.82 7.71
CA CYS A 259 -19.00 0.25 7.65
C CYS A 259 -17.97 1.27 7.14
N GLY A 260 -16.71 0.91 7.16
CA GLY A 260 -15.61 1.76 6.72
C GLY A 260 -14.27 1.33 7.28
N ARG A 261 -13.22 2.02 6.89
CA ARG A 261 -11.86 1.71 7.29
C ARG A 261 -11.28 2.77 8.23
N VAL A 262 -10.31 2.38 9.04
CA VAL A 262 -9.51 3.33 9.82
C VAL A 262 -8.19 3.53 9.10
N LEU A 263 -7.91 4.77 8.76
CA LEU A 263 -6.63 5.18 8.17
C LEU A 263 -5.74 5.77 9.25
N GLY A 264 -4.46 5.48 9.16
CA GLY A 264 -3.44 5.94 10.08
C GLY A 264 -2.08 5.98 9.44
N VAL A 265 -1.07 6.30 10.22
CA VAL A 265 0.32 6.30 9.80
C VAL A 265 1.08 5.16 10.45
N ASN A 266 1.76 4.37 9.63
CA ASN A 266 2.70 3.35 10.04
C ASN A 266 4.11 3.91 9.91
N TYR A 267 4.96 3.66 10.90
CA TYR A 267 6.34 4.14 10.93
C TYR A 267 7.22 3.20 11.76
N ARG A 268 8.51 3.21 11.49
CA ARG A 268 9.46 2.36 12.20
C ARG A 268 9.67 2.85 13.64
N GLN A 269 9.72 1.94 14.60
CA GLN A 269 10.18 2.23 15.96
C GLN A 269 11.57 2.86 15.90
N GLY A 270 11.79 3.92 16.69
CA GLY A 270 13.04 4.70 16.65
C GLY A 270 13.10 5.80 15.57
N CYS A 271 12.09 5.93 14.69
CA CYS A 271 12.03 7.07 13.77
C CYS A 271 11.91 8.41 14.53
N MET A 272 11.44 8.36 15.77
CA MET A 272 11.32 9.51 16.67
C MET A 272 12.66 10.11 17.12
N ASP A 273 13.77 9.39 16.93
CA ASP A 273 15.13 9.92 17.18
C ASP A 273 15.50 11.02 16.18
N ASP A 274 14.70 11.15 15.12
CA ASP A 274 14.83 12.14 14.10
C ASP A 274 13.88 13.31 14.34
N PRO A 275 14.42 14.53 14.59
CA PRO A 275 13.61 15.71 14.86
C PRO A 275 12.63 16.06 13.74
N CYS A 276 12.98 15.83 12.47
CA CYS A 276 12.11 16.14 11.34
C CYS A 276 10.95 15.15 11.25
N ALA A 277 11.22 13.84 11.39
CA ALA A 277 10.20 12.81 11.46
C ALA A 277 9.22 13.07 12.62
N THR A 278 9.75 13.44 13.80
CA THR A 278 8.95 13.81 14.97
C THR A 278 8.02 15.00 14.67
N ARG A 279 8.50 16.05 13.98
CA ARG A 279 7.67 17.19 13.60
C ARG A 279 6.61 16.82 12.59
N PHE A 280 6.93 16.01 11.59
CA PHE A 280 5.95 15.53 10.61
C PHE A 280 4.86 14.69 11.27
N LEU A 281 5.20 13.77 12.18
CA LEU A 281 4.23 13.01 12.97
C LEU A 281 3.33 13.92 13.82
N LYS A 282 3.86 15.03 14.33
CA LYS A 282 3.07 16.00 15.08
C LYS A 282 2.01 16.66 14.21
N HIS A 283 2.34 17.04 12.96
CA HIS A 283 1.37 17.57 12.00
C HIS A 283 0.29 16.53 11.66
N LEU A 284 0.68 15.29 11.38
CA LEU A 284 -0.25 14.18 11.17
C LEU A 284 -1.19 13.99 12.37
N LYS A 285 -0.66 14.02 13.59
CA LYS A 285 -1.44 13.87 14.82
C LYS A 285 -2.42 15.01 15.08
N SER A 286 -2.03 16.25 14.77
CA SER A 286 -2.93 17.42 14.87
C SER A 286 -4.09 17.25 13.91
N TYR A 287 -3.82 16.88 12.67
CA TYR A 287 -4.84 16.61 11.67
C TYR A 287 -5.80 15.49 12.10
N GLY A 288 -5.28 14.40 12.65
CA GLY A 288 -6.08 13.28 13.14
C GLY A 288 -7.03 13.66 14.28
N ARG A 289 -6.61 14.56 15.20
CA ARG A 289 -7.45 15.02 16.33
C ARG A 289 -8.65 15.85 15.89
N GLU A 290 -8.56 16.51 14.74
CA GLU A 290 -9.63 17.34 14.18
C GLU A 290 -10.63 16.51 13.36
N ASN A 291 -10.27 15.26 12.96
CA ASN A 291 -11.00 14.45 12.01
C ASN A 291 -11.36 13.02 12.50
N LEU A 292 -10.97 12.64 13.72
CA LEU A 292 -11.42 11.42 14.42
C LEU A 292 -12.65 11.73 15.27
#